data_ae1b4558bb27ff1730bf92f13b569d9d
#
_entry.id   ae1b4558bb27ff1730bf92f13b569d9d
#
_cell.length_a   1.000
_cell.length_b   1.000
_cell.length_c   1.000
_cell.angle_alpha   90.00
_cell.angle_beta   90.00
_cell.angle_gamma   90.00
#
_symmetry.space_group_name_H-M   'P 1'
#
loop_
_entity.id
_entity.type
_entity.pdbx_description
1 polymer ?
#
loop_
_entity_poly.entity_id
_entity_poly.type
_entity_poly.pdbx_seq_one_letter_code
_entity_poly.pdbx_strand_id
1 'polypeptide(L)'
;MGSKRNAQVRRMDSSGGGSRRAYIIIGMIAAAFIAGFVALVFLDARQKQGSAPPGEVQTYDVGPANQHTQANVDYEQNPPVGGEHNPVWQNCGYYAQPVHDENAVHSLEHGAVWVTYSPDLPQDQVNQLRDIAES
;
A
#
# COMPACT_ATOMS: atom_id res chain seq x y z
N MET A 1 14.51 0.65 -95.02
CA MET A 1 13.33 1.13 -94.22
C MET A 1 13.44 0.50 -92.84
N GLY A 2 13.92 1.25 -91.85
CA GLY A 2 14.12 0.79 -90.50
C GLY A 2 13.19 1.53 -89.54
N SER A 3 12.24 0.80 -88.96
CA SER A 3 11.32 1.33 -87.95
C SER A 3 11.95 1.35 -86.53
N LYS A 4 12.21 2.51 -85.98
CA LYS A 4 12.69 2.70 -84.61
C LYS A 4 11.49 2.60 -83.64
N ARG A 5 11.46 1.52 -82.83
CA ARG A 5 10.52 1.41 -81.71
C ARG A 5 11.07 2.20 -80.53
N ASN A 6 10.38 3.27 -80.16
CA ASN A 6 10.64 4.02 -78.98
C ASN A 6 10.12 3.23 -77.76
N ALA A 7 11.04 2.72 -76.94
CA ALA A 7 10.70 2.18 -75.63
C ALA A 7 10.47 3.32 -74.62
N GLN A 8 9.20 3.56 -74.27
CA GLN A 8 8.87 4.47 -73.15
C GLN A 8 9.22 3.77 -71.84
N VAL A 9 10.24 4.28 -71.20
CA VAL A 9 10.56 3.92 -69.80
C VAL A 9 9.52 4.62 -68.91
N ARG A 10 8.56 3.84 -68.36
CA ARG A 10 7.69 4.26 -67.26
C ARG A 10 8.55 4.52 -66.01
N ARG A 11 8.73 5.79 -65.68
CA ARG A 11 9.21 6.15 -64.35
C ARG A 11 8.12 5.79 -63.35
N MET A 12 8.39 4.84 -62.45
CA MET A 12 7.58 4.62 -61.27
C MET A 12 7.85 5.77 -60.31
N ASP A 13 6.91 6.70 -60.21
CA ASP A 13 6.87 7.70 -59.15
C ASP A 13 6.56 6.97 -57.84
N SER A 14 7.59 6.75 -57.04
CA SER A 14 7.41 6.30 -55.68
C SER A 14 6.83 7.47 -54.86
N SER A 15 5.50 7.47 -54.67
CA SER A 15 4.82 8.43 -53.81
C SER A 15 5.22 8.24 -52.34
N GLY A 16 6.31 8.88 -51.93
CA GLY A 16 6.89 8.84 -50.60
C GLY A 16 6.02 9.58 -49.50
N GLY A 17 4.77 9.89 -49.77
CA GLY A 17 3.92 10.60 -48.82
C GLY A 17 3.19 9.72 -47.80
N GLY A 18 3.03 8.43 -48.09
CA GLY A 18 2.30 7.51 -47.21
C GLY A 18 3.11 7.05 -45.95
N SER A 19 4.43 6.88 -46.13
CA SER A 19 5.26 6.37 -45.03
C SER A 19 5.42 7.32 -43.86
N ARG A 20 5.60 8.61 -44.10
CA ARG A 20 5.75 9.62 -43.01
C ARG A 20 4.50 9.70 -42.12
N ARG A 21 3.31 9.70 -42.71
CA ARG A 21 2.05 9.72 -41.95
C ARG A 21 1.86 8.43 -41.16
N ALA A 22 2.20 7.29 -41.71
CA ALA A 22 2.17 5.99 -41.04
C ALA A 22 3.11 5.98 -39.83
N TYR A 23 4.35 6.45 -39.94
CA TYR A 23 5.28 6.52 -38.81
C TYR A 23 4.81 7.50 -37.72
N ILE A 24 4.17 8.62 -38.07
CA ILE A 24 3.61 9.55 -37.09
C ILE A 24 2.46 8.89 -36.33
N ILE A 25 1.55 8.19 -37.01
CA ILE A 25 0.43 7.48 -36.36
C ILE A 25 0.94 6.38 -35.45
N ILE A 26 1.91 5.56 -35.90
CA ILE A 26 2.53 4.50 -35.10
C ILE A 26 3.21 5.12 -33.87
N GLY A 27 3.94 6.22 -34.02
CA GLY A 27 4.58 6.94 -32.93
C GLY A 27 3.59 7.47 -31.90
N MET A 28 2.44 8.04 -32.33
CA MET A 28 1.40 8.50 -31.41
C MET A 28 0.72 7.36 -30.67
N ILE A 29 0.48 6.23 -31.33
CA ILE A 29 -0.08 5.03 -30.70
C ILE A 29 0.91 4.49 -29.64
N ALA A 30 2.18 4.36 -29.98
CA ALA A 30 3.21 3.91 -29.04
C ALA A 30 3.33 4.87 -27.83
N ALA A 31 3.31 6.18 -28.06
CA ALA A 31 3.34 7.17 -26.98
C ALA A 31 2.10 7.08 -26.06
N ALA A 32 0.91 6.84 -26.63
CA ALA A 32 -0.32 6.65 -25.86
C ALA A 32 -0.26 5.37 -24.99
N PHE A 33 0.29 4.26 -25.52
CA PHE A 33 0.50 3.03 -24.75
C PHE A 33 1.50 3.23 -23.62
N ILE A 34 2.60 3.92 -23.87
CA ILE A 34 3.62 4.22 -22.85
C ILE A 34 3.01 5.11 -21.75
N ALA A 35 2.28 6.15 -22.12
CA ALA A 35 1.62 7.04 -21.15
C ALA A 35 0.57 6.29 -20.33
N GLY A 36 -0.23 5.42 -20.93
CA GLY A 36 -1.20 4.56 -20.25
C GLY A 36 -0.53 3.58 -19.29
N PHE A 37 0.57 2.97 -19.70
CA PHE A 37 1.35 2.06 -18.86
C PHE A 37 1.98 2.79 -17.66
N VAL A 38 2.56 3.97 -17.90
CA VAL A 38 3.13 4.80 -16.82
C VAL A 38 2.04 5.23 -15.83
N ALA A 39 0.86 5.62 -16.33
CA ALA A 39 -0.28 5.96 -15.47
C ALA A 39 -0.75 4.76 -14.64
N LEU A 40 -0.84 3.56 -15.24
CA LEU A 40 -1.18 2.32 -14.53
C LEU A 40 -0.17 1.99 -13.43
N VAL A 41 1.13 2.06 -13.74
CA VAL A 41 2.20 1.81 -12.75
C VAL A 41 2.15 2.85 -11.63
N PHE A 42 1.87 4.11 -11.97
CA PHE A 42 1.77 5.19 -10.97
C PHE A 42 0.53 5.03 -10.08
N LEU A 43 -0.59 4.56 -10.62
CA LEU A 43 -1.81 4.27 -9.84
C LEU A 43 -1.58 3.05 -8.93
N ASP A 44 -0.95 1.99 -9.44
CA ASP A 44 -0.58 0.80 -8.64
C ASP A 44 0.41 1.14 -7.53
N ALA A 45 1.41 2.01 -7.82
CA ALA A 45 2.35 2.50 -6.82
C ALA A 45 1.65 3.34 -5.72
N ARG A 46 0.64 4.14 -6.08
CA ARG A 46 -0.15 4.89 -5.09
C ARG A 46 -1.03 3.97 -4.23
N GLN A 47 -1.61 2.92 -4.80
CA GLN A 47 -2.35 1.92 -4.04
C GLN A 47 -1.45 1.14 -3.06
N LYS A 48 -0.21 0.85 -3.46
CA LYS A 48 0.78 0.16 -2.61
C LYS A 48 1.44 1.05 -1.56
N GLN A 49 1.38 2.37 -1.68
CA GLN A 49 1.88 3.29 -0.65
C GLN A 49 1.08 3.23 0.66
N GLY A 50 -0.10 2.60 0.67
CA GLY A 50 -0.85 2.29 1.89
C GLY A 50 -0.47 0.95 2.54
N SER A 51 0.35 0.13 1.88
CA SER A 51 0.88 -1.12 2.44
C SER A 51 2.33 -0.86 2.85
N ALA A 52 2.53 -0.38 4.08
CA ALA A 52 3.86 -0.44 4.67
C ALA A 52 4.37 -1.90 4.53
N PRO A 53 5.64 -2.14 4.20
CA PRO A 53 6.20 -3.47 4.29
C PRO A 53 5.86 -4.02 5.68
N PRO A 54 5.56 -5.32 5.82
CA PRO A 54 5.30 -5.89 7.14
C PRO A 54 6.47 -5.47 8.04
N GLY A 55 6.14 -4.74 9.11
CA GLY A 55 7.13 -4.23 10.05
C GLY A 55 7.95 -5.41 10.57
N GLU A 56 9.16 -5.15 10.97
CA GLU A 56 10.00 -6.14 11.62
C GLU A 56 9.26 -6.68 12.85
N VAL A 57 9.05 -8.00 12.89
CA VAL A 57 8.48 -8.65 14.08
C VAL A 57 9.51 -8.61 15.19
N GLN A 58 9.19 -7.91 16.26
CA GLN A 58 10.01 -7.85 17.46
C GLN A 58 9.43 -8.80 18.51
N THR A 59 10.31 -9.49 19.22
CA THR A 59 9.93 -10.38 20.30
C THR A 59 10.52 -9.84 21.60
N TYR A 60 9.69 -9.79 22.64
CA TYR A 60 10.06 -9.30 23.95
C TYR A 60 9.90 -10.39 24.99
N ASP A 61 10.81 -10.43 25.95
CA ASP A 61 10.64 -11.21 27.19
C ASP A 61 9.86 -10.33 28.17
N VAL A 62 8.61 -10.69 28.42
CA VAL A 62 7.70 -9.94 29.29
C VAL A 62 7.63 -10.51 30.72
N GLY A 63 8.50 -11.45 31.04
CA GLY A 63 8.51 -12.10 32.35
C GLY A 63 7.38 -13.13 32.54
N PRO A 64 7.16 -13.57 33.79
CA PRO A 64 6.14 -14.57 34.10
C PRO A 64 4.71 -14.02 33.93
N ALA A 65 3.77 -14.90 33.59
CA ALA A 65 2.36 -14.59 33.48
C ALA A 65 1.73 -14.27 34.87
N ASN A 66 0.52 -13.68 34.86
CA ASN A 66 -0.29 -13.39 36.04
C ASN A 66 0.35 -12.39 37.03
N GLN A 67 1.12 -11.44 36.55
CA GLN A 67 1.68 -10.39 37.38
C GLN A 67 0.66 -9.26 37.60
N HIS A 68 -0.39 -9.53 38.38
CA HIS A 68 -1.44 -8.56 38.62
C HIS A 68 -1.04 -7.50 39.64
N THR A 69 -1.32 -6.23 39.32
CA THR A 69 -1.17 -5.08 40.20
C THR A 69 -2.33 -4.11 40.01
N GLN A 70 -2.60 -3.30 41.02
CA GLN A 70 -3.55 -2.15 40.92
C GLN A 70 -2.80 -0.81 40.85
N ALA A 71 -1.48 -0.86 40.86
CA ALA A 71 -0.64 0.33 40.69
C ALA A 71 -0.51 0.69 39.21
N ASN A 72 -0.23 1.96 38.92
CA ASN A 72 0.19 2.36 37.58
C ASN A 72 1.59 1.77 37.32
N VAL A 73 1.77 1.25 36.11
CA VAL A 73 3.02 0.65 35.67
C VAL A 73 3.71 1.56 34.67
N ASP A 74 4.99 1.80 34.89
CA ASP A 74 5.83 2.54 33.93
C ASP A 74 6.48 1.54 32.98
N TYR A 75 5.86 1.36 31.81
CA TYR A 75 6.33 0.42 30.81
C TYR A 75 7.48 0.98 29.97
N GLU A 76 8.47 0.16 29.67
CA GLU A 76 9.58 0.56 28.80
C GLU A 76 9.17 0.78 27.34
N GLN A 77 8.15 0.05 26.87
CA GLN A 77 7.64 0.13 25.51
C GLN A 77 6.34 0.95 25.44
N ASN A 78 6.16 1.68 24.36
CA ASN A 78 4.91 2.38 24.05
C ASN A 78 4.47 2.08 22.60
N PRO A 79 3.37 1.33 22.39
CA PRO A 79 2.52 0.71 23.39
C PRO A 79 3.24 -0.41 24.18
N PRO A 80 2.80 -0.69 25.42
CA PRO A 80 3.36 -1.80 26.21
C PRO A 80 3.06 -3.14 25.56
N VAL A 81 3.97 -4.09 25.78
CA VAL A 81 3.93 -5.43 25.16
C VAL A 81 3.63 -6.54 26.16
N GLY A 82 3.66 -6.24 27.45
CA GLY A 82 3.44 -7.18 28.55
C GLY A 82 4.03 -6.69 29.87
N GLY A 83 4.10 -7.53 30.87
CA GLY A 83 4.61 -7.25 32.21
C GLY A 83 3.51 -7.16 33.26
N GLU A 84 3.77 -6.47 34.41
CA GLU A 84 2.77 -6.24 35.46
C GLU A 84 1.58 -5.47 34.89
N HIS A 85 0.35 -5.86 35.27
CA HIS A 85 -0.85 -5.32 34.70
C HIS A 85 -2.06 -5.41 35.65
N ASN A 86 -3.14 -4.68 35.31
CA ASN A 86 -4.37 -4.68 36.09
C ASN A 86 -5.10 -6.03 35.96
N PRO A 87 -5.69 -6.59 37.03
CA PRO A 87 -6.47 -7.82 36.96
C PRO A 87 -7.78 -7.71 36.14
N VAL A 88 -8.14 -6.52 35.68
CA VAL A 88 -9.32 -6.28 34.84
C VAL A 88 -8.85 -6.06 33.40
N TRP A 89 -9.36 -6.85 32.48
CA TRP A 89 -9.04 -6.71 31.06
C TRP A 89 -9.77 -5.55 30.38
N GLN A 90 -9.25 -5.09 29.26
CA GLN A 90 -9.95 -4.22 28.33
C GLN A 90 -10.83 -5.07 27.40
N ASN A 91 -12.10 -4.72 27.23
CA ASN A 91 -12.97 -5.41 26.27
C ASN A 91 -12.47 -5.20 24.83
N CYS A 92 -12.69 -6.19 23.96
CA CYS A 92 -12.42 -6.02 22.53
C CYS A 92 -13.35 -4.95 21.93
N GLY A 93 -12.86 -4.19 20.96
CA GLY A 93 -13.61 -3.17 20.25
C GLY A 93 -12.75 -2.00 19.82
N TYR A 94 -13.37 -1.04 19.16
CA TYR A 94 -12.74 0.21 18.76
C TYR A 94 -12.88 1.27 19.88
N TYR A 95 -11.79 1.94 20.19
CA TYR A 95 -11.73 3.02 21.17
C TYR A 95 -11.20 4.29 20.52
N ALA A 96 -12.00 5.37 20.55
CA ALA A 96 -11.61 6.68 20.01
C ALA A 96 -10.67 7.47 20.95
N GLN A 97 -10.50 7.00 22.18
CA GLN A 97 -9.62 7.58 23.19
C GLN A 97 -8.62 6.50 23.65
N PRO A 98 -7.44 6.90 24.12
CA PRO A 98 -6.49 5.96 24.70
C PRO A 98 -7.15 5.12 25.81
N VAL A 99 -6.87 3.84 25.82
CA VAL A 99 -7.26 2.91 26.90
C VAL A 99 -6.18 2.90 27.98
N HIS A 100 -6.52 2.37 29.16
CA HIS A 100 -5.50 2.16 30.19
C HIS A 100 -4.56 1.02 29.78
N ASP A 101 -3.28 1.29 29.77
CA ASP A 101 -2.24 0.37 29.32
C ASP A 101 -2.27 -0.94 30.11
N GLU A 102 -2.44 -0.87 31.42
CA GLU A 102 -2.49 -2.04 32.30
C GLU A 102 -3.68 -2.95 31.99
N ASN A 103 -4.83 -2.39 31.58
CA ASN A 103 -6.00 -3.18 31.18
C ASN A 103 -5.79 -3.83 29.78
N ALA A 104 -5.16 -3.08 28.87
CA ALA A 104 -4.83 -3.60 27.55
C ALA A 104 -3.79 -4.72 27.62
N VAL A 105 -2.76 -4.59 28.47
CA VAL A 105 -1.74 -5.64 28.71
C VAL A 105 -2.40 -6.91 29.26
N HIS A 106 -3.39 -6.82 30.17
CA HIS A 106 -4.13 -7.99 30.60
C HIS A 106 -4.85 -8.70 29.42
N SER A 107 -5.43 -7.94 28.52
CA SER A 107 -6.08 -8.50 27.33
C SER A 107 -5.08 -9.19 26.41
N LEU A 108 -3.85 -8.66 26.26
CA LEU A 108 -2.77 -9.32 25.51
C LEU A 108 -2.40 -10.65 26.15
N GLU A 109 -2.34 -10.77 27.49
CA GLU A 109 -2.08 -12.04 28.19
C GLU A 109 -3.15 -13.09 27.85
N HIS A 110 -4.40 -12.68 27.64
CA HIS A 110 -5.49 -13.55 27.18
C HIS A 110 -5.52 -13.78 25.66
N GLY A 111 -4.52 -13.31 24.93
CA GLY A 111 -4.35 -13.55 23.51
C GLY A 111 -5.08 -12.52 22.61
N ALA A 112 -5.47 -11.37 23.14
CA ALA A 112 -5.99 -10.29 22.31
C ALA A 112 -4.87 -9.69 21.43
N VAL A 113 -5.26 -9.09 20.31
CA VAL A 113 -4.38 -8.28 19.47
C VAL A 113 -4.72 -6.81 19.70
N TRP A 114 -3.71 -6.04 20.06
CA TRP A 114 -3.86 -4.61 20.28
C TRP A 114 -3.26 -3.83 19.12
N VAL A 115 -4.11 -3.14 18.36
CA VAL A 115 -3.70 -2.30 17.23
C VAL A 115 -3.76 -0.83 17.67
N THR A 116 -2.62 -0.16 17.62
CA THR A 116 -2.49 1.27 17.91
C THR A 116 -2.16 2.05 16.64
N TYR A 117 -2.54 3.32 16.59
CA TYR A 117 -2.27 4.18 15.45
C TYR A 117 -1.95 5.61 15.90
N SER A 118 -1.22 6.35 15.05
CA SER A 118 -0.92 7.76 15.31
C SER A 118 -2.21 8.61 15.27
N PRO A 119 -2.36 9.62 16.15
CA PRO A 119 -3.47 10.58 16.07
C PRO A 119 -3.52 11.34 14.73
N ASP A 120 -2.40 11.41 14.02
CA ASP A 120 -2.30 12.04 12.69
C ASP A 120 -2.69 11.11 11.54
N LEU A 121 -3.11 9.86 11.83
CA LEU A 121 -3.53 8.91 10.79
C LEU A 121 -4.78 9.42 10.07
N PRO A 122 -4.84 9.44 8.73
CA PRO A 122 -6.02 9.83 7.98
C PRO A 122 -7.27 9.02 8.37
N GLN A 123 -8.42 9.69 8.46
CA GLN A 123 -9.65 9.10 8.98
C GLN A 123 -10.15 7.88 8.18
N ASP A 124 -9.89 7.84 6.88
CA ASP A 124 -10.20 6.69 6.04
C ASP A 124 -9.39 5.43 6.44
N GLN A 125 -8.13 5.61 6.84
CA GLN A 125 -7.29 4.53 7.36
C GLN A 125 -7.73 4.11 8.77
N VAL A 126 -8.11 5.05 9.64
CA VAL A 126 -8.70 4.75 10.95
C VAL A 126 -9.97 3.90 10.80
N ASN A 127 -10.82 4.25 9.82
CA ASN A 127 -12.04 3.47 9.55
C ASN A 127 -11.71 2.04 9.09
N GLN A 128 -10.67 1.84 8.27
CA GLN A 128 -10.21 0.50 7.87
C GLN A 128 -9.72 -0.32 9.07
N LEU A 129 -8.98 0.29 10.01
CA LEU A 129 -8.55 -0.39 11.24
C LEU A 129 -9.74 -0.75 12.12
N ARG A 130 -10.74 0.14 12.23
CA ARG A 130 -11.99 -0.15 12.94
C ARG A 130 -12.71 -1.34 12.34
N ASP A 131 -12.89 -1.37 11.03
CA ASP A 131 -13.58 -2.46 10.33
C ASP A 131 -12.88 -3.82 10.59
N ILE A 132 -11.54 -3.82 10.69
CA ILE A 132 -10.76 -5.00 11.06
C ILE A 132 -11.02 -5.40 12.52
N ALA A 133 -11.07 -4.45 13.44
CA ALA A 133 -11.28 -4.73 14.87
C ALA A 133 -12.70 -5.20 15.20
N GLU A 134 -13.69 -4.85 14.38
CA GLU A 134 -15.12 -5.17 14.56
C GLU A 134 -15.56 -6.39 13.72
N SER A 135 -14.67 -6.99 12.91
CA SER A 135 -14.93 -8.17 12.07
C SER A 135 -14.76 -9.47 12.87
#